data_7ddf8861bfa0166e8fa96a8c7c7cf63c
#
_entry.id   7ddf8861bfa0166e8fa96a8c7c7cf63c
#
_cell.length_a   1.000
_cell.length_b   1.000
_cell.length_c   1.000
_cell.angle_alpha   90.00
_cell.angle_beta   90.00
_cell.angle_gamma   90.00
#
_symmetry.space_group_name_H-M   'P 1'
#
loop_
_entity.id
_entity.type
_entity.pdbx_description
1 polymer ?
#
loop_
_entity_poly.entity_id
_entity_poly.type
_entity_poly.pdbx_seq_one_letter_code
_entity_poly.pdbx_strand_id
1 'polypeptide(L)'
;MHSLKDKRRVVKSILADIGRAHPVGIAEVDHQDLWQRATLGIAAVSASPGHVDRLLRAVTSDLDKRKDVELLGTTWSYLEAADR
;
A
#
# COMPACT_ATOMS: atom_id res chain seq x y z
N MET A 1 -8.60 8.65 -13.76
CA MET A 1 -7.72 9.79 -13.40
C MET A 1 -7.26 10.49 -14.67
N HIS A 2 -7.41 11.80 -14.74
CA HIS A 2 -7.05 12.57 -15.92
C HIS A 2 -6.07 13.71 -15.63
N SER A 3 -5.61 13.85 -14.38
CA SER A 3 -4.69 14.89 -13.98
C SER A 3 -3.95 14.50 -12.70
N LEU A 4 -2.86 15.22 -12.39
CA LEU A 4 -2.15 15.05 -11.12
C LEU A 4 -3.06 15.39 -9.93
N LYS A 5 -3.94 16.36 -10.07
CA LYS A 5 -4.89 16.73 -9.01
C LYS A 5 -5.84 15.57 -8.71
N ASP A 6 -6.38 14.93 -9.73
CA ASP A 6 -7.25 13.78 -9.57
C ASP A 6 -6.50 12.60 -8.97
N LYS A 7 -5.29 12.33 -9.44
CA LYS A 7 -4.45 11.27 -8.90
C LYS A 7 -4.16 11.49 -7.41
N ARG A 8 -3.78 12.71 -7.01
CA ARG A 8 -3.49 13.02 -5.61
C ARG A 8 -4.71 12.79 -4.71
N ARG A 9 -5.90 13.11 -5.20
CA ARG A 9 -7.13 12.85 -4.47
C ARG A 9 -7.37 11.36 -4.26
N VAL A 10 -7.19 10.56 -5.32
CA VAL A 10 -7.35 9.10 -5.25
C VAL A 10 -6.31 8.49 -4.31
N VAL A 11 -5.04 8.86 -4.45
CA VAL A 11 -3.96 8.36 -3.58
C VAL A 11 -4.23 8.73 -2.12
N LYS A 12 -4.62 9.97 -1.85
CA LYS A 12 -4.93 10.41 -0.49
C LYS A 12 -6.08 9.60 0.11
N SER A 13 -7.09 9.29 -0.69
CA SER A 13 -8.22 8.44 -0.28
C SER A 13 -7.73 7.03 0.07
N ILE A 14 -6.87 6.45 -0.77
CA ILE A 14 -6.31 5.11 -0.52
C ILE A 14 -5.51 5.10 0.79
N LEU A 15 -4.61 6.08 0.97
CA LEU A 15 -3.79 6.15 2.18
C LEU A 15 -4.66 6.24 3.44
N ALA A 16 -5.72 7.05 3.39
CA ALA A 16 -6.64 7.20 4.51
C ALA A 16 -7.42 5.92 4.79
N ASP A 17 -7.97 5.29 3.76
CA ASP A 17 -8.80 4.10 3.92
C ASP A 17 -7.98 2.90 4.43
N ILE A 18 -6.82 2.67 3.83
CA ILE A 18 -5.94 1.56 4.24
C ILE A 18 -5.39 1.81 5.65
N GLY A 19 -4.99 3.05 5.95
CA GLY A 19 -4.47 3.39 7.27
C GLY A 19 -5.50 3.27 8.39
N ARG A 20 -6.79 3.47 8.08
CA ARG A 20 -7.86 3.25 9.07
C ARG A 20 -8.22 1.78 9.23
N ALA A 21 -8.18 1.02 8.14
CA ALA A 21 -8.64 -0.38 8.15
C ALA A 21 -7.57 -1.35 8.68
N HIS A 22 -6.29 -0.99 8.58
CA HIS A 22 -5.20 -1.89 8.90
C HIS A 22 -4.10 -1.19 9.70
N PRO A 23 -3.45 -1.89 10.66
CA PRO A 23 -2.35 -1.32 11.44
C PRO A 23 -1.03 -1.40 10.64
N VAL A 24 -0.94 -0.64 9.56
CA VAL A 24 0.22 -0.60 8.66
C VAL A 24 0.63 0.84 8.39
N GLY A 25 1.90 1.06 8.10
CA GLY A 25 2.37 2.30 7.50
C GLY A 25 2.19 2.24 5.99
N ILE A 26 1.74 3.33 5.39
CA ILE A 26 1.54 3.38 3.94
C ILE A 26 1.88 4.78 3.43
N ALA A 27 2.56 4.83 2.28
CA ALA A 27 2.92 6.09 1.63
C ALA A 27 3.07 5.88 0.12
N GLU A 28 2.90 6.94 -0.64
CA GLU A 28 3.31 6.95 -2.04
C GLU A 28 4.82 7.14 -2.09
N VAL A 29 5.54 6.21 -2.71
CA VAL A 29 7.00 6.17 -2.66
C VAL A 29 7.69 6.38 -4.01
N ASP A 30 6.94 6.36 -5.11
CA ASP A 30 7.47 6.58 -6.45
C ASP A 30 6.37 7.02 -7.41
N HIS A 31 6.78 7.52 -8.57
CA HIS A 31 5.89 8.00 -9.64
C HIS A 31 4.97 9.15 -9.20
N GLN A 32 5.43 9.96 -8.25
CA GLN A 32 4.63 11.03 -7.67
C GLN A 32 4.22 12.09 -8.70
N ASP A 33 5.03 12.31 -9.72
CA ASP A 33 4.77 13.31 -10.75
C ASP A 33 4.03 12.74 -11.97
N LEU A 34 3.64 11.47 -11.94
CA LEU A 34 2.87 10.84 -13.00
C LEU A 34 1.41 10.71 -12.57
N TRP A 35 0.50 11.18 -13.42
CA TRP A 35 -0.93 11.09 -13.09
C TRP A 35 -1.51 9.70 -13.37
N GLN A 36 -0.83 8.90 -14.20
CA GLN A 36 -1.30 7.58 -14.65
C GLN A 36 -0.83 6.43 -13.76
N ARG A 37 0.13 6.68 -12.88
CA ARG A 37 0.75 5.60 -12.09
C ARG A 37 1.12 6.09 -10.70
N ALA A 38 0.97 5.20 -9.74
CA ALA A 38 1.46 5.40 -8.37
C ALA A 38 2.13 4.13 -7.87
N THR A 39 3.16 4.30 -7.05
CA THR A 39 3.77 3.20 -6.32
C THR A 39 3.58 3.47 -4.84
N LEU A 40 2.93 2.55 -4.15
CA LEU A 40 2.68 2.65 -2.72
C LEU A 40 3.60 1.71 -1.97
N GLY A 41 4.25 2.22 -0.94
CA GLY A 41 5.01 1.43 0.00
C GLY A 41 4.17 1.14 1.23
N ILE A 42 4.18 -0.12 1.68
CA ILE A 42 3.41 -0.56 2.85
C ILE A 42 4.34 -1.30 3.77
N ALA A 43 4.34 -0.93 5.06
CA ALA A 43 5.15 -1.57 6.06
C ALA A 43 4.27 -2.08 7.19
N ALA A 44 4.45 -3.34 7.55
CA ALA A 44 3.80 -3.98 8.68
C ALA A 44 4.86 -4.54 9.61
N VAL A 45 4.61 -4.44 10.91
CA VAL A 45 5.52 -4.91 11.94
C VAL A 45 4.75 -5.83 12.89
N SER A 46 5.33 -6.98 13.19
CA SER A 46 4.78 -7.91 14.17
C SER A 46 5.88 -8.85 14.66
N ALA A 47 5.70 -9.39 15.83
CA ALA A 47 6.56 -10.47 16.34
C ALA A 47 6.32 -11.79 15.60
N SER A 48 5.22 -11.90 14.84
CA SER A 48 4.85 -13.12 14.11
C SER A 48 4.91 -12.88 12.61
N PRO A 49 5.77 -13.62 11.86
CA PRO A 49 5.81 -13.52 10.40
C PRO A 49 4.46 -13.85 9.76
N GLY A 50 3.73 -14.81 10.31
CA GLY A 50 2.41 -15.17 9.80
C GLY A 50 1.41 -14.02 9.91
N HIS A 51 1.49 -13.22 10.98
CA HIS A 51 0.65 -12.04 11.15
C HIS A 51 0.98 -10.96 10.14
N VAL A 52 2.28 -10.70 9.90
CA VAL A 52 2.71 -9.76 8.87
C VAL A 52 2.17 -10.18 7.51
N ASP A 53 2.29 -11.45 7.17
CA ASP A 53 1.80 -11.99 5.90
C ASP A 53 0.29 -11.76 5.74
N ARG A 54 -0.48 -12.04 6.78
CA ARG A 54 -1.94 -11.82 6.76
C ARG A 54 -2.32 -10.35 6.59
N LEU A 55 -1.60 -9.46 7.28
CA LEU A 55 -1.84 -8.01 7.15
C LEU A 55 -1.58 -7.53 5.73
N LEU A 56 -0.47 -7.93 5.13
CA LEU A 56 -0.12 -7.50 3.78
C LEU A 56 -1.08 -8.09 2.74
N ARG A 57 -1.54 -9.32 2.93
CA ARG A 57 -2.53 -9.92 2.05
C ARG A 57 -3.88 -9.22 2.16
N ALA A 58 -4.29 -8.85 3.35
CA ALA A 58 -5.53 -8.11 3.55
C ALA A 58 -5.49 -6.74 2.89
N VAL A 59 -4.38 -6.02 3.02
CA VAL A 59 -4.19 -4.73 2.36
C VAL A 59 -4.23 -4.88 0.83
N THR A 60 -3.52 -5.86 0.30
CA THR A 60 -3.49 -6.13 -1.14
C THR A 60 -4.89 -6.46 -1.66
N SER A 61 -5.65 -7.26 -0.91
CA SER A 61 -7.03 -7.59 -1.26
C SER A 61 -7.91 -6.35 -1.31
N ASP A 62 -7.79 -5.45 -0.34
CA ASP A 62 -8.58 -4.22 -0.32
C ASP A 62 -8.22 -3.31 -1.51
N LEU A 63 -6.94 -3.21 -1.84
CA LEU A 63 -6.51 -2.44 -3.01
C LEU A 63 -7.03 -3.03 -4.31
N ASP A 64 -7.00 -4.36 -4.43
CA ASP A 64 -7.46 -5.06 -5.63
C ASP A 64 -8.96 -4.91 -5.86
N LYS A 65 -9.72 -4.71 -4.79
CA LYS A 65 -11.17 -4.53 -4.87
C LYS A 65 -11.60 -3.12 -5.25
N ARG A 66 -10.70 -2.14 -5.18
CA ARG A 66 -11.05 -0.76 -5.52
C ARG A 66 -11.35 -0.64 -6.99
N LYS A 67 -12.40 0.12 -7.32
CA LYS A 67 -12.83 0.32 -8.70
C LYS A 67 -12.22 1.56 -9.33
N ASP A 68 -11.60 2.42 -8.54
CA ASP A 68 -11.02 3.68 -8.99
C ASP A 68 -9.56 3.53 -9.45
N VAL A 69 -8.95 2.37 -9.20
CA VAL A 69 -7.57 2.07 -9.59
C VAL A 69 -7.45 0.62 -10.06
N GLU A 70 -6.37 0.34 -10.78
CA GLU A 70 -5.99 -1.01 -11.18
C GLU A 70 -4.68 -1.38 -10.49
N LEU A 71 -4.65 -2.52 -9.81
CA LEU A 71 -3.44 -3.05 -9.21
C LEU A 71 -2.62 -3.78 -10.27
N LEU A 72 -1.45 -3.22 -10.60
CA LEU A 72 -0.60 -3.77 -11.67
C LEU A 72 0.34 -4.86 -11.17
N GLY A 73 0.71 -4.85 -9.90
CA GLY A 73 1.58 -5.87 -9.34
C GLY A 73 2.03 -5.52 -7.94
N THR A 74 2.58 -6.50 -7.25
CA THR A 74 3.12 -6.34 -5.90
C THR A 74 4.46 -7.05 -5.79
N THR A 75 5.34 -6.50 -4.97
CA THR A 75 6.61 -7.13 -4.60
C THR A 75 6.72 -7.09 -3.08
N TRP A 76 7.09 -8.20 -2.48
CA TRP A 76 7.14 -8.36 -1.04
C TRP A 76 8.56 -8.69 -0.61
N SER A 77 8.98 -8.13 0.51
CA SER A 77 10.21 -8.54 1.16
C SER A 77 10.03 -8.51 2.67
N TYR A 78 10.80 -9.32 3.36
CA TYR A 78 10.76 -9.44 4.82
C TYR A 78 12.12 -9.10 5.38
N LEU A 79 12.11 -8.29 6.43
CA LEU A 79 13.30 -8.00 7.21
C LEU A 79 13.13 -8.65 8.58
N GLU A 80 14.10 -9.43 9.00
CA GLU A 80 14.11 -10.06 10.30
C GLU A 80 15.14 -9.39 11.19
N ALA A 81 14.81 -9.31 12.50
CA ALA A 81 15.78 -8.81 13.46
C ALA A 81 17.01 -9.74 13.50
N ALA A 82 18.18 -9.15 13.58
CA ALA A 82 19.41 -9.93 13.72
C ALA A 82 19.42 -10.68 15.04
N ASP A 83 19.89 -11.92 15.02
CA ASP A 83 20.12 -12.68 16.24
C ASP A 83 21.25 -12.06 17.06
N ARG A 84 21.14 -12.22 18.34
CA ARG A 84 22.13 -11.67 19.30
C ARG A 84 22.87 -12.77 20.03
#